data_c2429b8994144a8c9b33c2aaeb3edef3
#
_entry.id   c2429b8994144a8c9b33c2aaeb3edef3
#
_cell.length_a   1.000
_cell.length_b   1.000
_cell.length_c   1.000
_cell.angle_alpha   90.00
_cell.angle_beta   90.00
_cell.angle_gamma   90.00
#
_symmetry.space_group_name_H-M   'P 1'
#
loop_
_entity.id
_entity.type
_entity.pdbx_description
1 polymer ?
#
loop_
_entity_poly.entity_id
_entity_poly.type
_entity_poly.pdbx_seq_one_letter_code
_entity_poly.pdbx_strand_id
1 'polypeptide(L)'
;EQLKLGGEMKDISIMFCDVRGFTSISELYDPEGLTQLINKFLTPMTQVIMDRMGTIDKYMGDCIMAFWNAPVDVPTHVAEACNSALIMFEKLEELNLELEQEAANNNRAFLPLKIGIGLNTGSCCVGNMGSNQRFDYSILGDDVNLCSRLEGQSKGYGVDIVISETTKIAAPEFATIELDLIQVKGKTVPVRIFALLGDAQVLTSEWFKDMSAVHAELISEYREQNWGNAKALIVQARAAAGDKF
;
A
#
# COMPACT_ATOMS: atom_id res chain seq x y z
N GLU A 1 -35.09 -6.15 7.45
CA GLU A 1 -34.51 -5.06 8.29
C GLU A 1 -34.20 -3.88 7.38
N GLN A 2 -34.69 -2.69 7.73
CA GLN A 2 -34.31 -1.48 6.99
C GLN A 2 -32.85 -1.14 7.32
N LEU A 3 -32.02 -1.05 6.29
CA LEU A 3 -30.65 -0.51 6.42
C LEU A 3 -30.72 0.92 6.97
N LYS A 4 -30.17 1.13 8.17
CA LYS A 4 -30.16 2.44 8.83
C LYS A 4 -28.81 3.12 8.58
N LEU A 5 -28.86 4.43 8.35
CA LEU A 5 -27.66 5.29 8.41
C LEU A 5 -27.07 5.24 9.82
N GLY A 6 -25.75 5.18 9.92
CA GLY A 6 -25.01 5.19 11.18
C GLY A 6 -23.75 4.36 11.10
N GLY A 7 -22.90 4.50 12.08
CA GLY A 7 -21.65 3.78 12.16
C GLY A 7 -21.22 3.51 13.59
N GLU A 8 -20.27 2.63 13.75
CA GLU A 8 -19.62 2.29 15.02
C GLU A 8 -18.12 2.53 14.93
N MET A 9 -17.50 2.79 16.08
CA MET A 9 -16.04 2.90 16.17
C MET A 9 -15.43 1.51 16.23
N LYS A 10 -14.48 1.23 15.32
CA LYS A 10 -13.84 -0.07 15.21
C LYS A 10 -12.38 0.10 14.81
N ASP A 11 -11.53 -0.81 15.27
CA ASP A 11 -10.15 -0.88 14.82
C ASP A 11 -10.09 -1.51 13.42
N ILE A 12 -9.60 -0.77 12.46
CA ILE A 12 -9.67 -1.09 11.02
C ILE A 12 -8.27 -1.03 10.41
N SER A 13 -7.92 -2.02 9.60
CA SER A 13 -6.80 -1.90 8.67
C SER A 13 -7.28 -1.37 7.34
N ILE A 14 -6.60 -0.38 6.82
CA ILE A 14 -7.00 0.42 5.66
C ILE A 14 -5.92 0.31 4.59
N MET A 15 -6.33 0.22 3.33
CA MET A 15 -5.47 0.24 2.15
C MET A 15 -5.92 1.30 1.17
N PHE A 16 -4.96 2.06 0.66
CA PHE A 16 -5.07 2.79 -0.60
C PHE A 16 -4.03 2.23 -1.56
N CYS A 17 -4.47 1.90 -2.77
CA CYS A 17 -3.62 1.44 -3.86
C CYS A 17 -3.90 2.26 -5.10
N ASP A 18 -2.87 2.87 -5.70
CA ASP A 18 -3.00 3.76 -6.85
C ASP A 18 -1.99 3.39 -7.95
N VAL A 19 -2.37 3.57 -9.23
CA VAL A 19 -1.48 3.30 -10.36
C VAL A 19 -0.57 4.49 -10.60
N ARG A 20 0.73 4.25 -10.59
CA ARG A 20 1.73 5.29 -10.80
C ARG A 20 1.79 5.74 -12.26
N GLY A 21 1.66 7.05 -12.48
CA GLY A 21 1.77 7.62 -13.82
C GLY A 21 0.62 7.23 -14.75
N PHE A 22 -0.55 6.93 -14.21
CA PHE A 22 -1.72 6.50 -14.96
C PHE A 22 -2.08 7.46 -16.11
N THR A 23 -1.92 8.76 -15.94
CA THR A 23 -2.15 9.76 -16.99
C THR A 23 -1.35 9.45 -18.26
N SER A 24 -0.07 9.14 -18.14
CA SER A 24 0.78 8.80 -19.30
C SER A 24 0.38 7.47 -19.94
N ILE A 25 -0.09 6.52 -19.14
CA ILE A 25 -0.57 5.22 -19.62
C ILE A 25 -1.90 5.42 -20.37
N SER A 26 -2.80 6.22 -19.83
CA SER A 26 -4.12 6.47 -20.41
C SER A 26 -4.05 7.14 -21.79
N GLU A 27 -3.00 7.92 -22.08
CA GLU A 27 -2.77 8.53 -23.39
C GLU A 27 -2.46 7.53 -24.51
N LEU A 28 -2.09 6.29 -24.16
CA LEU A 28 -1.83 5.21 -25.13
C LEU A 28 -3.10 4.46 -25.58
N TYR A 29 -4.22 4.75 -24.96
CA TYR A 29 -5.47 4.03 -25.18
C TYR A 29 -6.59 4.98 -25.63
N ASP A 30 -7.49 4.47 -26.46
CA ASP A 30 -8.79 5.09 -26.67
C ASP A 30 -9.70 4.86 -25.43
N PRO A 31 -10.84 5.52 -25.32
CA PRO A 31 -11.71 5.41 -24.14
C PRO A 31 -12.18 3.98 -23.83
N GLU A 32 -12.42 3.17 -24.87
CA GLU A 32 -12.84 1.78 -24.70
C GLU A 32 -11.69 0.91 -24.19
N GLY A 33 -10.51 1.02 -24.82
CA GLY A 33 -9.30 0.32 -24.40
C GLY A 33 -8.85 0.72 -22.98
N LEU A 34 -8.99 2.00 -22.62
CA LEU A 34 -8.71 2.46 -21.25
C LEU A 34 -9.65 1.80 -20.23
N THR A 35 -10.94 1.71 -20.55
CA THR A 35 -11.92 1.02 -19.68
C THR A 35 -11.56 -0.46 -19.51
N GLN A 36 -11.16 -1.14 -20.60
CA GLN A 36 -10.72 -2.52 -20.56
C GLN A 36 -9.44 -2.68 -19.70
N LEU A 37 -8.47 -1.77 -19.83
CA LEU A 37 -7.26 -1.77 -19.02
C LEU A 37 -7.57 -1.61 -17.53
N ILE A 38 -8.41 -0.65 -17.16
CA ILE A 38 -8.83 -0.44 -15.77
C ILE A 38 -9.49 -1.71 -15.22
N ASN A 39 -10.40 -2.31 -15.96
CA ASN A 39 -11.09 -3.53 -15.54
C ASN A 39 -10.12 -4.72 -15.38
N LYS A 40 -9.14 -4.86 -16.29
CA LYS A 40 -8.08 -5.88 -16.19
C LYS A 40 -7.21 -5.70 -14.96
N PHE A 41 -6.94 -4.46 -14.56
CA PHE A 41 -6.20 -4.13 -13.34
C PHE A 41 -7.06 -4.37 -12.09
N LEU A 42 -8.25 -3.80 -12.02
CA LEU A 42 -9.10 -3.86 -10.83
C LEU A 42 -9.53 -5.29 -10.47
N THR A 43 -9.77 -6.14 -11.46
CA THR A 43 -10.30 -7.50 -11.24
C THR A 43 -9.36 -8.37 -10.39
N PRO A 44 -8.09 -8.61 -10.77
CA PRO A 44 -7.19 -9.43 -9.96
C PRO A 44 -6.84 -8.78 -8.62
N MET A 45 -6.72 -7.46 -8.55
CA MET A 45 -6.42 -6.75 -7.30
C MET A 45 -7.58 -6.88 -6.31
N THR A 46 -8.81 -6.72 -6.78
CA THR A 46 -10.02 -6.92 -5.97
C THR A 46 -10.10 -8.36 -5.46
N GLN A 47 -9.82 -9.33 -6.33
CA GLN A 47 -9.85 -10.75 -5.95
C GLN A 47 -8.88 -11.04 -4.79
N VAL A 48 -7.65 -10.56 -4.86
CA VAL A 48 -6.65 -10.70 -3.77
C VAL A 48 -7.18 -10.13 -2.44
N ILE A 49 -7.76 -8.92 -2.48
CA ILE A 49 -8.30 -8.28 -1.28
C ILE A 49 -9.45 -9.11 -0.69
N MET A 50 -10.39 -9.54 -1.53
CA MET A 50 -11.57 -10.30 -1.08
C MET A 50 -11.23 -11.72 -0.59
N ASP A 51 -10.29 -12.41 -1.24
CA ASP A 51 -9.82 -13.74 -0.81
C ASP A 51 -9.16 -13.70 0.57
N ARG A 52 -8.69 -12.50 0.98
CA ARG A 52 -8.11 -12.23 2.29
C ARG A 52 -9.05 -11.47 3.22
N MET A 53 -10.36 -11.66 3.05
CA MET A 53 -11.40 -11.10 3.92
C MET A 53 -11.44 -9.56 3.96
N GLY A 54 -10.86 -8.88 2.96
CA GLY A 54 -10.96 -7.44 2.80
C GLY A 54 -12.30 -7.03 2.19
N THR A 55 -12.71 -5.82 2.52
CA THR A 55 -13.91 -5.15 1.98
C THR A 55 -13.45 -4.03 1.05
N ILE A 56 -13.93 -4.04 -0.18
CA ILE A 56 -13.73 -2.90 -1.09
C ILE A 56 -14.69 -1.80 -0.69
N ASP A 57 -14.15 -0.63 -0.37
CA ASP A 57 -14.96 0.58 -0.12
C ASP A 57 -15.44 1.15 -1.46
N LYS A 58 -14.49 1.56 -2.28
CA LYS A 58 -14.77 2.15 -3.60
C LYS A 58 -13.56 2.12 -4.51
N TYR A 59 -13.84 2.31 -5.78
CA TYR A 59 -12.83 2.66 -6.79
C TYR A 59 -12.92 4.17 -7.10
N MET A 60 -11.78 4.82 -7.22
CA MET A 60 -11.65 6.23 -7.59
C MET A 60 -10.74 6.32 -8.81
N GLY A 61 -11.31 6.03 -9.99
CA GLY A 61 -10.53 5.83 -11.22
C GLY A 61 -9.68 4.57 -11.13
N ASP A 62 -8.39 4.73 -11.11
CA ASP A 62 -7.37 3.67 -10.96
C ASP A 62 -6.97 3.41 -9.50
N CYS A 63 -7.54 4.15 -8.55
CA CYS A 63 -7.29 3.96 -7.13
C CYS A 63 -8.31 3.00 -6.50
N ILE A 64 -7.82 2.08 -5.66
CA ILE A 64 -8.61 1.16 -4.85
C ILE A 64 -8.54 1.61 -3.40
N MET A 65 -9.69 1.82 -2.75
CA MET A 65 -9.81 1.95 -1.32
C MET A 65 -10.45 0.67 -0.75
N ALA A 66 -9.78 0.06 0.19
CA ALA A 66 -10.23 -1.17 0.85
C ALA A 66 -9.91 -1.15 2.35
N PHE A 67 -10.59 -2.00 3.10
CA PHE A 67 -10.36 -2.14 4.53
C PHE A 67 -10.70 -3.54 5.04
N TRP A 68 -10.19 -3.87 6.24
CA TRP A 68 -10.38 -5.16 6.91
C TRP A 68 -10.94 -4.96 8.30
N ASN A 69 -11.56 -6.01 8.86
CA ASN A 69 -12.19 -6.09 10.17
C ASN A 69 -13.62 -5.51 10.22
N ALA A 70 -14.23 -5.24 9.07
CA ALA A 70 -15.66 -4.89 8.95
C ALA A 70 -16.16 -5.22 7.52
N PRO A 71 -17.44 -5.58 7.32
CA PRO A 71 -18.46 -5.82 8.34
C PRO A 71 -18.23 -7.07 9.18
N VAL A 72 -17.35 -7.96 8.74
CA VAL A 72 -16.99 -9.21 9.44
C VAL A 72 -15.77 -8.97 10.29
N ASP A 73 -15.77 -9.48 11.52
CA ASP A 73 -14.61 -9.45 12.40
C ASP A 73 -13.50 -10.36 11.85
N VAL A 74 -12.33 -9.79 11.69
CA VAL A 74 -11.11 -10.47 11.21
C VAL A 74 -9.99 -10.20 12.21
N PRO A 75 -9.77 -11.06 13.21
CA PRO A 75 -8.75 -10.83 14.24
C PRO A 75 -7.33 -10.63 13.68
N THR A 76 -7.05 -11.19 12.50
CA THR A 76 -5.76 -11.08 11.79
C THR A 76 -5.77 -9.98 10.72
N HIS A 77 -6.67 -9.02 10.81
CA HIS A 77 -6.90 -8.01 9.77
C HIS A 77 -5.64 -7.25 9.33
N VAL A 78 -4.72 -7.00 10.25
CA VAL A 78 -3.46 -6.29 9.92
C VAL A 78 -2.57 -7.17 9.06
N ALA A 79 -2.40 -8.44 9.43
CA ALA A 79 -1.62 -9.40 8.66
C ALA A 79 -2.25 -9.67 7.29
N GLU A 80 -3.59 -9.77 7.22
CA GLU A 80 -4.31 -9.97 5.96
C GLU A 80 -4.13 -8.76 5.02
N ALA A 81 -4.16 -7.54 5.54
CA ALA A 81 -3.89 -6.34 4.75
C ALA A 81 -2.45 -6.32 4.20
N CYS A 82 -1.45 -6.66 5.04
CA CYS A 82 -0.05 -6.73 4.63
C CYS A 82 0.18 -7.82 3.56
N ASN A 83 -0.37 -9.02 3.78
CA ASN A 83 -0.30 -10.12 2.81
C ASN A 83 -0.98 -9.74 1.49
N SER A 84 -2.15 -9.09 1.54
CA SER A 84 -2.83 -8.63 0.33
C SER A 84 -1.96 -7.69 -0.46
N ALA A 85 -1.31 -6.73 0.19
CA ALA A 85 -0.41 -5.79 -0.48
C ALA A 85 0.75 -6.49 -1.19
N LEU A 86 1.39 -7.48 -0.55
CA LEU A 86 2.48 -8.24 -1.15
C LEU A 86 2.01 -9.07 -2.36
N ILE A 87 0.90 -9.79 -2.23
CA ILE A 87 0.35 -10.63 -3.32
C ILE A 87 -0.13 -9.78 -4.50
N MET A 88 -0.61 -8.55 -4.25
CA MET A 88 -1.02 -7.64 -5.33
C MET A 88 0.16 -7.31 -6.26
N PHE A 89 1.40 -7.25 -5.78
CA PHE A 89 2.58 -7.06 -6.64
C PHE A 89 2.88 -8.29 -7.48
N GLU A 90 2.73 -9.51 -6.94
CA GLU A 90 2.87 -10.75 -7.72
C GLU A 90 1.83 -10.79 -8.86
N LYS A 91 0.58 -10.44 -8.56
CA LYS A 91 -0.49 -10.37 -9.56
C LYS A 91 -0.29 -9.26 -10.58
N LEU A 92 0.32 -8.16 -10.18
CA LEU A 92 0.67 -7.08 -11.09
C LEU A 92 1.75 -7.48 -12.09
N GLU A 93 2.75 -8.26 -11.66
CA GLU A 93 3.76 -8.82 -12.56
C GLU A 93 3.13 -9.75 -13.60
N GLU A 94 2.25 -10.68 -13.17
CA GLU A 94 1.50 -11.56 -14.08
C GLU A 94 0.70 -10.73 -15.10
N LEU A 95 -0.04 -9.72 -14.64
CA LEU A 95 -0.83 -8.83 -15.50
C LEU A 95 0.05 -8.05 -16.50
N ASN A 96 1.19 -7.55 -16.07
CA ASN A 96 2.11 -6.81 -16.95
C ASN A 96 2.65 -7.70 -18.07
N LEU A 97 2.94 -8.98 -17.80
CA LEU A 97 3.35 -9.94 -18.85
C LEU A 97 2.23 -10.16 -19.87
N GLU A 98 0.98 -10.28 -19.44
CA GLU A 98 -0.17 -10.41 -20.34
C GLU A 98 -0.36 -9.15 -21.20
N LEU A 99 -0.28 -7.96 -20.58
CA LEU A 99 -0.43 -6.68 -21.29
C LEU A 99 0.71 -6.42 -22.30
N GLU A 100 1.93 -6.84 -21.99
CA GLU A 100 3.06 -6.75 -22.90
C GLU A 100 2.84 -7.63 -24.15
N GLN A 101 2.39 -8.88 -23.97
CA GLN A 101 2.06 -9.79 -25.07
C GLN A 101 0.92 -9.24 -25.95
N GLU A 102 -0.13 -8.71 -25.34
CA GLU A 102 -1.21 -8.08 -26.08
C GLU A 102 -0.76 -6.84 -26.85
N ALA A 103 0.09 -6.02 -26.27
CA ALA A 103 0.64 -4.85 -26.95
C ALA A 103 1.48 -5.25 -28.17
N ALA A 104 2.33 -6.27 -28.03
CA ALA A 104 3.13 -6.82 -29.10
C ALA A 104 2.26 -7.36 -30.25
N ASN A 105 1.20 -8.11 -29.93
CA ASN A 105 0.27 -8.68 -30.93
C ASN A 105 -0.50 -7.59 -31.70
N ASN A 106 -0.72 -6.44 -31.07
CA ASN A 106 -1.45 -5.31 -31.67
C ASN A 106 -0.54 -4.20 -32.21
N ASN A 107 0.78 -4.42 -32.29
CA ASN A 107 1.78 -3.42 -32.68
C ASN A 107 1.62 -2.07 -31.93
N ARG A 108 1.31 -2.14 -30.64
CA ARG A 108 1.11 -0.99 -29.78
C ARG A 108 2.29 -0.82 -28.80
N ALA A 109 2.58 0.43 -28.42
CA ALA A 109 3.53 0.70 -27.36
C ALA A 109 3.03 0.10 -26.02
N PHE A 110 3.95 -0.42 -25.21
CA PHE A 110 3.67 -0.94 -23.88
C PHE A 110 4.39 -0.11 -22.81
N LEU A 111 3.65 0.25 -21.78
CA LEU A 111 4.18 0.79 -20.53
C LEU A 111 3.68 -0.10 -19.39
N PRO A 112 4.58 -0.66 -18.57
CA PRO A 112 4.17 -1.53 -17.47
C PRO A 112 3.39 -0.72 -16.41
N LEU A 113 2.33 -1.32 -15.90
CA LEU A 113 1.63 -0.80 -14.74
C LEU A 113 2.53 -0.89 -13.52
N LYS A 114 2.57 0.18 -12.75
CA LYS A 114 3.23 0.24 -11.43
C LYS A 114 2.22 0.76 -10.43
N ILE A 115 2.24 0.25 -9.23
CA ILE A 115 1.34 0.71 -8.15
C ILE A 115 2.13 1.22 -6.97
N GLY A 116 1.49 2.07 -6.18
CA GLY A 116 1.88 2.42 -4.82
C GLY A 116 0.80 1.98 -3.85
N ILE A 117 1.19 1.48 -2.69
CA ILE A 117 0.25 1.07 -1.65
C ILE A 117 0.59 1.77 -0.34
N GLY A 118 -0.44 2.31 0.32
CA GLY A 118 -0.40 2.77 1.69
C GLY A 118 -1.24 1.88 2.59
N LEU A 119 -0.71 1.48 3.74
CA LEU A 119 -1.45 0.75 4.79
C LEU A 119 -1.41 1.51 6.10
N ASN A 120 -2.55 1.61 6.75
CA ASN A 120 -2.67 2.15 8.10
C ASN A 120 -3.65 1.31 8.93
N THR A 121 -3.40 1.23 10.22
CA THR A 121 -4.30 0.57 11.17
C THR A 121 -4.63 1.54 12.28
N GLY A 122 -5.94 1.72 12.53
CA GLY A 122 -6.41 2.63 13.58
C GLY A 122 -7.92 2.65 13.72
N SER A 123 -8.38 3.47 14.66
CA SER A 123 -9.80 3.56 15.02
C SER A 123 -10.56 4.41 14.02
N CYS A 124 -11.54 3.80 13.35
CA CYS A 124 -12.39 4.47 12.37
C CYS A 124 -13.87 4.27 12.68
N CYS A 125 -14.68 5.23 12.27
CA CYS A 125 -16.12 5.04 12.21
C CYS A 125 -16.45 4.23 10.94
N VAL A 126 -17.08 3.07 11.09
CA VAL A 126 -17.48 2.18 9.99
C VAL A 126 -18.98 1.99 9.98
N GLY A 127 -19.61 2.04 8.83
CA GLY A 127 -21.05 1.84 8.69
C GLY A 127 -21.65 2.41 7.41
N ASN A 128 -22.99 2.51 7.39
CA ASN A 128 -23.71 3.06 6.25
C ASN A 128 -23.67 4.58 6.28
N MET A 129 -22.96 5.18 5.35
CA MET A 129 -22.68 6.62 5.26
C MET A 129 -23.22 7.19 3.97
N GLY A 130 -23.86 8.37 4.07
CA GLY A 130 -24.42 9.04 2.89
C GLY A 130 -25.68 9.82 3.21
N SER A 131 -26.57 9.91 2.24
CA SER A 131 -27.87 10.56 2.37
C SER A 131 -29.00 9.52 2.46
N ASN A 132 -30.21 9.98 2.76
CA ASN A 132 -31.40 9.11 2.76
C ASN A 132 -31.72 8.50 1.37
N GLN A 133 -31.12 9.04 0.31
CA GLN A 133 -31.35 8.58 -1.07
C GLN A 133 -30.23 7.68 -1.58
N ARG A 134 -29.02 7.85 -1.07
CA ARG A 134 -27.84 7.06 -1.45
C ARG A 134 -26.87 6.97 -0.27
N PHE A 135 -26.52 5.76 0.09
CA PHE A 135 -25.50 5.49 1.10
C PHE A 135 -24.63 4.31 0.66
N ASP A 136 -23.40 4.34 1.12
CA ASP A 136 -22.43 3.28 0.91
C ASP A 136 -21.94 2.79 2.28
N TYR A 137 -21.59 1.51 2.38
CA TYR A 137 -20.91 0.98 3.55
C TYR A 137 -19.44 1.40 3.45
N SER A 138 -19.00 2.25 4.36
CA SER A 138 -17.71 2.93 4.25
C SER A 138 -17.09 3.19 5.62
N ILE A 139 -15.86 3.71 5.61
CA ILE A 139 -15.11 4.11 6.80
C ILE A 139 -14.77 5.61 6.75
N LEU A 140 -14.80 6.25 7.92
CA LEU A 140 -14.39 7.64 8.11
C LEU A 140 -13.49 7.78 9.33
N GLY A 141 -12.50 8.64 9.23
CA GLY A 141 -11.62 9.00 10.34
C GLY A 141 -10.30 9.59 9.89
N ASP A 142 -9.54 10.13 10.84
CA ASP A 142 -8.20 10.67 10.58
C ASP A 142 -7.24 9.59 10.08
N ASP A 143 -7.43 8.33 10.51
CA ASP A 143 -6.61 7.21 10.10
C ASP A 143 -6.84 6.80 8.64
N VAL A 144 -8.05 7.03 8.10
CA VAL A 144 -8.33 6.89 6.67
C VAL A 144 -7.55 7.93 5.86
N ASN A 145 -7.58 9.20 6.30
CA ASN A 145 -6.83 10.28 5.66
C ASN A 145 -5.31 10.06 5.75
N LEU A 146 -4.83 9.51 6.88
CA LEU A 146 -3.43 9.14 7.03
C LEU A 146 -3.04 8.09 6.00
N CYS A 147 -3.83 7.02 5.86
CA CYS A 147 -3.56 5.93 4.92
C CYS A 147 -3.41 6.43 3.47
N SER A 148 -4.32 7.29 3.00
CA SER A 148 -4.22 7.91 1.67
C SER A 148 -2.93 8.72 1.49
N ARG A 149 -2.47 9.40 2.55
CA ARG A 149 -1.20 10.16 2.50
C ARG A 149 0.03 9.25 2.50
N LEU A 150 -0.03 8.10 3.18
CA LEU A 150 1.04 7.10 3.16
C LEU A 150 1.23 6.52 1.76
N GLU A 151 0.12 6.24 1.05
CA GLU A 151 0.21 5.82 -0.36
C GLU A 151 0.99 6.85 -1.17
N GLY A 152 0.62 8.14 -1.07
CA GLY A 152 1.29 9.22 -1.79
C GLY A 152 2.77 9.39 -1.45
N GLN A 153 3.26 8.93 -0.28
CA GLN A 153 4.69 8.95 0.06
C GLN A 153 5.48 7.87 -0.69
N SER A 154 4.86 6.78 -1.10
CA SER A 154 5.54 5.64 -1.73
C SER A 154 6.44 6.05 -2.90
N LYS A 155 5.96 6.97 -3.74
CA LYS A 155 6.72 7.51 -4.87
C LYS A 155 7.91 8.37 -4.43
N GLY A 156 7.74 9.18 -3.39
CA GLY A 156 8.79 10.08 -2.89
C GLY A 156 9.96 9.34 -2.26
N TYR A 157 9.68 8.26 -1.56
CA TYR A 157 10.70 7.39 -0.95
C TYR A 157 11.19 6.28 -1.89
N GLY A 158 10.63 6.13 -3.08
CA GLY A 158 11.04 5.12 -4.05
C GLY A 158 10.72 3.69 -3.62
N VAL A 159 9.71 3.51 -2.77
CA VAL A 159 9.26 2.20 -2.28
C VAL A 159 7.85 1.90 -2.77
N ASP A 160 7.48 0.63 -2.77
CA ASP A 160 6.19 0.20 -3.31
C ASP A 160 5.07 0.24 -2.27
N ILE A 161 5.36 -0.13 -1.02
CA ILE A 161 4.39 -0.21 0.07
C ILE A 161 4.89 0.60 1.26
N VAL A 162 4.09 1.59 1.68
CA VAL A 162 4.33 2.39 2.89
C VAL A 162 3.30 2.03 3.94
N ILE A 163 3.77 1.73 5.14
CA ILE A 163 2.92 1.41 6.28
C ILE A 163 3.17 2.36 7.46
N SER A 164 2.15 2.56 8.29
CA SER A 164 2.29 3.30 9.54
C SER A 164 2.98 2.48 10.64
N GLU A 165 3.44 3.17 11.69
CA GLU A 165 3.99 2.54 12.88
C GLU A 165 2.97 1.64 13.59
N THR A 166 1.69 2.04 13.62
CA THR A 166 0.60 1.23 14.20
C THR A 166 0.44 -0.11 13.47
N THR A 167 0.47 -0.09 12.14
CA THR A 167 0.43 -1.30 11.31
C THR A 167 1.66 -2.17 11.56
N LYS A 168 2.86 -1.59 11.57
CA LYS A 168 4.11 -2.30 11.83
C LYS A 168 4.13 -2.99 13.21
N ILE A 169 3.63 -2.32 14.24
CA ILE A 169 3.59 -2.88 15.61
C ILE A 169 2.59 -4.04 15.70
N ALA A 170 1.45 -3.93 15.01
CA ALA A 170 0.41 -4.94 15.03
C ALA A 170 0.70 -6.17 14.13
N ALA A 171 1.68 -6.07 13.22
CA ALA A 171 2.13 -7.16 12.34
C ALA A 171 3.67 -7.30 12.37
N PRO A 172 4.25 -7.70 13.51
CA PRO A 172 5.71 -7.78 13.70
C PRO A 172 6.39 -8.88 12.88
N GLU A 173 5.63 -9.81 12.31
CA GLU A 173 6.11 -10.92 11.50
C GLU A 173 6.52 -10.53 10.08
N PHE A 174 6.30 -9.28 9.67
CA PHE A 174 6.65 -8.80 8.34
C PHE A 174 8.00 -8.08 8.32
N ALA A 175 8.72 -8.23 7.21
CA ALA A 175 9.97 -7.53 6.96
C ALA A 175 9.71 -6.05 6.64
N THR A 176 10.12 -5.17 7.53
CA THR A 176 9.92 -3.71 7.39
C THR A 176 11.18 -2.94 7.73
N ILE A 177 11.41 -1.84 7.03
CA ILE A 177 12.45 -0.86 7.37
C ILE A 177 11.84 0.52 7.62
N GLU A 178 12.39 1.25 8.55
CA GLU A 178 11.96 2.61 8.82
C GLU A 178 12.37 3.54 7.68
N LEU A 179 11.43 4.34 7.16
CA LEU A 179 11.71 5.32 6.13
C LEU A 179 12.01 6.69 6.73
N ASP A 180 11.09 7.19 7.56
CA ASP A 180 11.20 8.54 8.10
C ASP A 180 10.22 8.78 9.26
N LEU A 181 10.34 9.97 9.86
CA LEU A 181 9.39 10.57 10.79
C LEU A 181 8.80 11.81 10.12
N ILE A 182 7.61 11.70 9.56
CA ILE A 182 7.01 12.75 8.74
C ILE A 182 5.87 13.48 9.45
N GLN A 183 5.76 14.77 9.19
CA GLN A 183 4.59 15.54 9.58
C GLN A 183 3.62 15.60 8.39
N VAL A 184 2.51 14.87 8.51
CA VAL A 184 1.47 14.91 7.48
C VAL A 184 0.50 16.07 7.72
N LYS A 185 0.03 16.69 6.65
CA LYS A 185 -0.90 17.83 6.71
C LYS A 185 -2.11 17.48 7.58
N GLY A 186 -2.40 18.31 8.59
CA GLY A 186 -3.53 18.12 9.51
C GLY A 186 -3.25 17.24 10.75
N LYS A 187 -2.04 16.68 10.88
CA LYS A 187 -1.57 16.05 12.13
C LYS A 187 -0.53 16.95 12.79
N THR A 188 -0.68 17.18 14.11
CA THR A 188 0.28 17.94 14.92
C THR A 188 1.45 17.09 15.39
N VAL A 189 1.24 15.79 15.51
CA VAL A 189 2.26 14.81 15.93
C VAL A 189 2.84 14.16 14.67
N PRO A 190 4.18 14.15 14.53
CA PRO A 190 4.84 13.41 13.44
C PRO A 190 4.50 11.91 13.48
N VAL A 191 4.41 11.32 12.32
CA VAL A 191 4.12 9.89 12.14
C VAL A 191 5.36 9.19 11.60
N ARG A 192 5.76 8.11 12.26
CA ARG A 192 6.84 7.24 11.77
C ARG A 192 6.29 6.32 10.71
N ILE A 193 7.00 6.24 9.58
CA ILE A 193 6.59 5.46 8.43
C ILE A 193 7.63 4.42 8.07
N PHE A 194 7.18 3.30 7.52
CA PHE A 194 8.01 2.15 7.18
C PHE A 194 7.72 1.68 5.76
N ALA A 195 8.72 1.09 5.10
CA ALA A 195 8.49 0.27 3.91
C ALA A 195 8.19 -1.17 4.35
N LEU A 196 7.17 -1.78 3.76
CA LEU A 196 6.91 -3.21 3.84
C LEU A 196 7.64 -3.90 2.68
N LEU A 197 8.63 -4.74 2.99
CA LEU A 197 9.52 -5.37 2.02
C LEU A 197 9.22 -6.86 1.78
N GLY A 198 8.49 -7.50 2.69
CA GLY A 198 8.15 -8.90 2.54
C GLY A 198 7.54 -9.53 3.80
N ASP A 199 7.27 -10.80 3.68
CA ASP A 199 6.67 -11.65 4.70
C ASP A 199 7.68 -12.18 5.73
N ALA A 200 7.26 -13.18 6.52
CA ALA A 200 8.10 -13.84 7.51
C ALA A 200 9.32 -14.56 6.90
N GLN A 201 9.26 -14.99 5.64
CA GLN A 201 10.41 -15.60 4.97
C GLN A 201 11.47 -14.55 4.67
N VAL A 202 11.06 -13.40 4.19
CA VAL A 202 11.96 -12.25 3.98
C VAL A 202 12.51 -11.77 5.31
N LEU A 203 11.67 -11.62 6.35
CA LEU A 203 12.10 -11.19 7.70
C LEU A 203 13.22 -12.08 8.27
N THR A 204 13.16 -13.39 8.01
CA THR A 204 14.15 -14.35 8.54
C THR A 204 15.36 -14.55 7.64
N SER A 205 15.38 -14.01 6.43
CA SER A 205 16.48 -14.13 5.48
C SER A 205 17.74 -13.41 5.95
N GLU A 206 18.91 -13.94 5.59
CA GLU A 206 20.21 -13.34 5.97
C GLU A 206 20.38 -11.95 5.38
N TRP A 207 20.06 -11.80 4.08
CA TRP A 207 20.20 -10.51 3.40
C TRP A 207 19.37 -9.40 4.08
N PHE A 208 18.14 -9.71 4.52
CA PHE A 208 17.28 -8.73 5.19
C PHE A 208 17.81 -8.38 6.58
N LYS A 209 18.29 -9.37 7.35
CA LYS A 209 18.87 -9.13 8.68
C LYS A 209 20.10 -8.21 8.59
N ASP A 210 20.99 -8.50 7.65
CA ASP A 210 22.20 -7.69 7.45
C ASP A 210 21.85 -6.28 6.98
N MET A 211 21.00 -6.15 5.97
CA MET A 211 20.57 -4.87 5.44
C MET A 211 19.82 -4.05 6.48
N SER A 212 18.87 -4.64 7.20
CA SER A 212 18.05 -3.93 8.19
C SER A 212 18.85 -3.44 9.40
N ALA A 213 19.88 -4.19 9.83
CA ALA A 213 20.80 -3.75 10.88
C ALA A 213 21.58 -2.51 10.45
N VAL A 214 22.19 -2.53 9.26
CA VAL A 214 22.90 -1.38 8.69
C VAL A 214 21.95 -0.20 8.47
N HIS A 215 20.74 -0.44 8.02
CA HIS A 215 19.72 0.58 7.80
C HIS A 215 19.30 1.28 9.11
N ALA A 216 19.14 0.51 10.20
CA ALA A 216 18.80 1.09 11.49
C ALA A 216 19.90 2.04 12.00
N GLU A 217 21.18 1.69 11.82
CA GLU A 217 22.30 2.56 12.13
C GLU A 217 22.33 3.81 11.22
N LEU A 218 22.07 3.63 9.93
CA LEU A 218 21.96 4.71 8.95
C LEU A 218 20.91 5.75 9.36
N ILE A 219 19.72 5.33 9.77
CA ILE A 219 18.65 6.23 10.21
C ILE A 219 19.04 6.97 11.49
N SER A 220 19.76 6.31 12.41
CA SER A 220 20.30 6.97 13.62
C SER A 220 21.30 8.07 13.27
N GLU A 221 22.32 7.75 12.45
CA GLU A 221 23.34 8.69 12.01
C GLU A 221 22.74 9.86 11.20
N TYR A 222 21.75 9.57 10.36
CA TYR A 222 21.00 10.59 9.61
C TYR A 222 20.28 11.57 10.54
N ARG A 223 19.63 11.10 11.60
CA ARG A 223 18.92 11.93 12.59
C ARG A 223 19.88 12.78 13.42
N GLU A 224 21.04 12.24 13.71
CA GLU A 224 22.11 12.95 14.40
C GLU A 224 22.88 13.93 13.49
N GLN A 225 22.50 13.98 12.20
CA GLN A 225 23.15 14.82 11.16
C GLN A 225 24.61 14.44 10.89
N ASN A 226 24.98 13.21 11.18
CA ASN A 226 26.32 12.66 10.91
C ASN A 226 26.43 12.22 9.44
N TRP A 227 26.35 13.19 8.53
CA TRP A 227 26.23 12.96 7.08
C TRP A 227 27.35 12.09 6.48
N GLY A 228 28.55 12.15 7.02
CA GLY A 228 29.69 11.33 6.58
C GLY A 228 29.42 9.84 6.80
N ASN A 229 29.06 9.49 8.03
CA ASN A 229 28.73 8.12 8.43
C ASN A 229 27.47 7.62 7.69
N ALA A 230 26.42 8.44 7.67
CA ALA A 230 25.18 8.08 6.97
C ALA A 230 25.43 7.74 5.49
N LYS A 231 26.27 8.49 4.77
CA LYS A 231 26.64 8.19 3.38
C LYS A 231 27.41 6.87 3.24
N ALA A 232 28.32 6.58 4.17
CA ALA A 232 29.06 5.31 4.15
C ALA A 232 28.12 4.12 4.39
N LEU A 233 27.16 4.25 5.31
CA LEU A 233 26.15 3.23 5.61
C LEU A 233 25.18 2.98 4.45
N ILE A 234 24.86 3.98 3.62
CA ILE A 234 24.08 3.77 2.39
C ILE A 234 24.79 2.76 1.46
N VAL A 235 26.10 2.88 1.30
CA VAL A 235 26.87 1.96 0.45
C VAL A 235 26.82 0.54 1.01
N GLN A 236 26.97 0.40 2.32
CA GLN A 236 26.92 -0.89 3.00
C GLN A 236 25.51 -1.53 2.92
N ALA A 237 24.47 -0.73 3.16
CA ALA A 237 23.06 -1.22 3.06
C ALA A 237 22.75 -1.71 1.63
N ARG A 238 23.18 -0.96 0.60
CA ARG A 238 23.04 -1.39 -0.80
C ARG A 238 23.78 -2.69 -1.10
N ALA A 239 24.99 -2.83 -0.57
CA ALA A 239 25.77 -4.06 -0.75
C ALA A 239 25.09 -5.26 -0.06
N ALA A 240 24.53 -5.08 1.14
CA ALA A 240 23.80 -6.11 1.86
C ALA A 240 22.47 -6.50 1.18
N ALA A 241 21.76 -5.51 0.60
CA ALA A 241 20.51 -5.76 -0.13
C ALA A 241 20.75 -6.46 -1.48
N GLY A 242 21.88 -6.19 -2.16
CA GLY A 242 22.16 -6.67 -3.51
C GLY A 242 21.06 -6.23 -4.48
N ASP A 243 20.57 -7.19 -5.30
CA ASP A 243 19.48 -6.94 -6.26
C ASP A 243 18.09 -7.15 -5.67
N LYS A 244 17.96 -7.22 -4.34
CA LYS A 244 16.68 -7.52 -3.65
C LYS A 244 15.89 -6.27 -3.29
N PHE A 245 16.55 -5.12 -3.28
CA PHE A 245 15.93 -3.85 -2.87
C PHE A 245 16.59 -2.64 -3.55
#